data_77e608a9f797441383e7f7b712e03f33
#
_entry.id   77e608a9f797441383e7f7b712e03f33
#
_cell.length_a   1.000
_cell.length_b   1.000
_cell.length_c   1.000
_cell.angle_alpha   90.00
_cell.angle_beta   90.00
_cell.angle_gamma   90.00
#
_symmetry.space_group_name_H-M   'P 1'
#
loop_
_entity.id
_entity.type
_entity.pdbx_description
1 polymer ?
#
loop_
_entity_poly.entity_id
_entity_poly.type
_entity_poly.pdbx_seq_one_letter_code
_entity_poly.pdbx_strand_id
1 'polypeptide(L)'
;MPLPQTEIPGRLQTQLASRGIRMTAQRRAILSVIETATKHLDASQILRKARHLDETVDRSTVYRTLELLKRQGMIDELDLMHLNGEGHYYERKLGPDHIHMACLRCGKITEFVSETFDSLKKQLERDCRFHIVVSRLEVGGYCSGCRR
;
A
#
# COMPACT_ATOMS: atom_id res chain seq x y z
N MET A 1 10.50 7.75 -12.52
CA MET A 1 10.37 6.54 -13.36
C MET A 1 9.22 5.70 -12.80
N PRO A 2 8.31 5.23 -13.63
CA PRO A 2 7.34 4.26 -13.15
C PRO A 2 8.05 2.95 -12.78
N LEU A 3 7.68 2.38 -11.64
CA LEU A 3 8.23 1.10 -11.19
C LEU A 3 7.87 -0.01 -12.17
N PRO A 4 8.78 -0.94 -12.48
CA PRO A 4 8.46 -2.09 -13.33
C PRO A 4 7.46 -2.99 -12.62
N GLN A 5 6.26 -3.09 -13.18
CA GLN A 5 5.20 -3.98 -12.70
C GLN A 5 5.34 -5.37 -13.33
N THR A 6 6.40 -6.09 -12.99
CA THR A 6 6.50 -7.51 -13.34
C THR A 6 6.32 -8.34 -12.07
N GLU A 7 5.07 -8.67 -11.76
CA GLU A 7 4.76 -9.43 -10.59
C GLU A 7 4.06 -10.74 -10.93
N ILE A 8 4.58 -11.79 -10.31
CA ILE A 8 4.01 -13.13 -10.38
C ILE A 8 2.75 -13.15 -9.51
N PRO A 9 1.55 -13.40 -10.10
CA PRO A 9 0.33 -13.59 -9.31
C PRO A 9 0.52 -14.68 -8.25
N GLY A 10 -0.05 -14.47 -7.06
CA GLY A 10 0.04 -15.45 -5.96
C GLY A 10 1.26 -15.29 -5.04
N ARG A 11 2.09 -14.27 -5.22
CA ARG A 11 3.28 -14.05 -4.39
C ARG A 11 2.96 -13.82 -2.91
N LEU A 12 1.95 -13.02 -2.58
CA LEU A 12 1.52 -12.80 -1.19
C LEU A 12 1.01 -14.09 -0.55
N GLN A 13 0.23 -14.86 -1.30
CA GLN A 13 -0.29 -16.17 -0.83
C GLN A 13 0.84 -17.13 -0.53
N THR A 14 1.81 -17.27 -1.43
CA THR A 14 2.98 -18.12 -1.27
C THR A 14 3.83 -17.68 -0.08
N GLN A 15 4.08 -16.38 0.05
CA GLN A 15 4.86 -15.84 1.17
C GLN A 15 4.18 -16.07 2.53
N LEU A 16 2.86 -15.88 2.62
CA LEU A 16 2.13 -16.15 3.86
C LEU A 16 2.09 -17.64 4.19
N ALA A 17 1.86 -18.50 3.19
CA ALA A 17 1.87 -19.94 3.37
C ALA A 17 3.22 -20.45 3.85
N SER A 18 4.33 -19.95 3.29
CA SER A 18 5.69 -20.31 3.73
C SER A 18 5.99 -19.88 5.17
N ARG A 19 5.25 -18.91 5.71
CA ARG A 19 5.32 -18.47 7.12
C ARG A 19 4.34 -19.24 8.02
N GLY A 20 3.73 -20.32 7.55
CA GLY A 20 2.81 -21.14 8.31
C GLY A 20 1.41 -20.54 8.49
N ILE A 21 1.07 -19.50 7.73
CA ILE A 21 -0.22 -18.81 7.83
C ILE A 21 -1.26 -19.53 6.99
N ARG A 22 -2.35 -19.95 7.64
CA ARG A 22 -3.45 -20.68 6.97
C ARG A 22 -4.12 -19.81 5.90
N MET A 23 -4.24 -20.38 4.70
CA MET A 23 -4.96 -19.79 3.57
C MET A 23 -6.41 -20.28 3.53
N THR A 24 -7.35 -19.38 3.80
CA THR A 24 -8.80 -19.61 3.57
C THR A 24 -9.20 -19.09 2.19
N ALA A 25 -10.34 -19.51 1.67
CA ALA A 25 -10.86 -19.00 0.39
C ALA A 25 -11.04 -17.49 0.42
N GLN A 26 -11.65 -16.96 1.48
CA GLN A 26 -11.83 -15.52 1.68
C GLN A 26 -10.50 -14.75 1.68
N ARG A 27 -9.49 -15.26 2.41
CA ARG A 27 -8.17 -14.63 2.44
C ARG A 27 -7.52 -14.64 1.06
N ARG A 28 -7.62 -15.74 0.31
CA ARG A 28 -7.13 -15.82 -1.08
C ARG A 28 -7.77 -14.76 -1.97
N ALA A 29 -9.08 -14.57 -1.87
CA ALA A 29 -9.81 -13.55 -2.63
C ALA A 29 -9.29 -12.13 -2.31
N ILE A 30 -9.10 -11.81 -1.03
CA ILE A 30 -8.56 -10.51 -0.59
C ILE A 30 -7.12 -10.30 -1.10
N LEU A 31 -6.26 -11.30 -0.95
CA LEU A 31 -4.87 -11.22 -1.42
C LEU A 31 -4.79 -11.05 -2.93
N SER A 32 -5.63 -11.74 -3.69
CA SER A 32 -5.70 -11.61 -5.15
C SER A 32 -6.06 -10.18 -5.56
N VAL A 33 -7.00 -9.54 -4.87
CA VAL A 33 -7.37 -8.14 -5.11
C VAL A 33 -6.19 -7.21 -4.87
N ILE A 34 -5.46 -7.39 -3.76
CA ILE A 34 -4.30 -6.57 -3.41
C ILE A 34 -3.14 -6.79 -4.40
N GLU A 35 -2.91 -8.04 -4.81
CA GLU A 35 -1.85 -8.39 -5.77
C GLU A 35 -2.07 -7.81 -7.16
N THR A 36 -3.30 -7.76 -7.61
CA THR A 36 -3.66 -7.28 -8.96
C THR A 36 -4.00 -5.79 -8.99
N ALA A 37 -3.96 -5.12 -7.85
CA ALA A 37 -4.28 -3.71 -7.76
C ALA A 37 -3.21 -2.85 -8.49
N THR A 38 -3.66 -2.03 -9.42
CA THR A 38 -2.85 -1.02 -10.12
C THR A 38 -2.96 0.36 -9.49
N LYS A 39 -3.76 0.49 -8.44
CA LYS A 39 -4.04 1.73 -7.72
C LYS A 39 -4.05 1.46 -6.22
N HIS A 40 -3.85 2.52 -5.43
CA HIS A 40 -4.08 2.45 -3.99
C HIS A 40 -5.56 2.17 -3.73
N LEU A 41 -5.85 1.18 -2.90
CA LEU A 41 -7.20 0.76 -2.56
C LEU A 41 -7.48 1.00 -1.08
N ASP A 42 -8.67 1.49 -0.77
CA ASP A 42 -9.19 1.49 0.59
C ASP A 42 -9.85 0.13 0.95
N ALA A 43 -10.13 -0.08 2.23
CA ALA A 43 -10.72 -1.34 2.71
C ALA A 43 -12.10 -1.63 2.10
N SER A 44 -12.90 -0.60 1.80
CA SER A 44 -14.22 -0.76 1.18
C SER A 44 -14.10 -1.19 -0.28
N GLN A 45 -13.13 -0.65 -1.00
CA GLN A 45 -12.83 -1.05 -2.38
C GLN A 45 -12.31 -2.49 -2.42
N ILE A 46 -11.43 -2.85 -1.48
CA ILE A 46 -10.92 -4.23 -1.35
C ILE A 46 -12.06 -5.19 -1.07
N LEU A 47 -12.95 -4.88 -0.11
CA LEU A 47 -14.12 -5.68 0.21
C LEU A 47 -15.02 -5.90 -1.01
N ARG A 48 -15.36 -4.83 -1.71
CA ARG A 48 -16.22 -4.90 -2.90
C ARG A 48 -15.62 -5.77 -3.99
N LYS A 49 -14.33 -5.59 -4.29
CA LYS A 49 -13.62 -6.38 -5.30
C LYS A 49 -13.46 -7.86 -4.88
N ALA A 50 -13.14 -8.12 -3.62
CA ALA A 50 -12.99 -9.48 -3.11
C ALA A 50 -14.32 -10.27 -3.15
N ARG A 51 -15.45 -9.60 -2.93
CA ARG A 51 -16.79 -10.22 -3.04
C ARG A 51 -17.15 -10.67 -4.46
N HIS A 52 -16.54 -10.11 -5.48
CA HIS A 52 -16.68 -10.63 -6.84
C HIS A 52 -15.97 -11.97 -7.05
N LEU A 53 -14.97 -12.27 -6.21
CA LEU A 53 -14.23 -13.54 -6.26
C LEU A 53 -14.78 -14.56 -5.26
N ASP A 54 -15.26 -14.11 -4.12
CA ASP A 54 -15.85 -14.90 -3.05
C ASP A 54 -16.86 -14.05 -2.29
N GLU A 55 -18.16 -14.29 -2.53
CA GLU A 55 -19.26 -13.50 -1.95
C GLU A 55 -19.34 -13.57 -0.41
N THR A 56 -18.71 -14.60 0.19
CA THR A 56 -18.70 -14.80 1.64
C THR A 56 -17.71 -13.88 2.37
N VAL A 57 -16.90 -13.12 1.64
CA VAL A 57 -15.95 -12.17 2.25
C VAL A 57 -16.71 -11.10 3.02
N ASP A 58 -16.39 -10.99 4.30
CA ASP A 58 -16.93 -9.96 5.18
C ASP A 58 -15.89 -8.88 5.54
N ARG A 59 -16.38 -7.77 6.09
CA ARG A 59 -15.57 -6.62 6.46
C ARG A 59 -14.50 -6.97 7.51
N SER A 60 -14.85 -7.77 8.51
CA SER A 60 -13.91 -8.16 9.56
C SER A 60 -12.76 -8.98 8.99
N THR A 61 -13.02 -9.87 8.04
CA THR A 61 -11.99 -10.68 7.38
C THR A 61 -11.06 -9.80 6.55
N VAL A 62 -11.56 -8.76 5.87
CA VAL A 62 -10.73 -7.78 5.18
C VAL A 62 -9.77 -7.11 6.18
N TYR A 63 -10.27 -6.52 7.26
CA TYR A 63 -9.43 -5.83 8.24
C TYR A 63 -8.42 -6.77 8.91
N ARG A 64 -8.83 -7.98 9.30
CA ARG A 64 -7.89 -8.98 9.86
C ARG A 64 -6.79 -9.37 8.89
N THR A 65 -7.11 -9.46 7.59
CA THR A 65 -6.12 -9.77 6.55
C THR A 65 -5.17 -8.58 6.33
N LEU A 66 -5.67 -7.36 6.30
CA LEU A 66 -4.85 -6.16 6.19
C LEU A 66 -3.90 -6.00 7.40
N GLU A 67 -4.39 -6.19 8.61
CA GLU A 67 -3.55 -6.16 9.82
C GLU A 67 -2.47 -7.25 9.81
N LEU A 68 -2.82 -8.45 9.33
CA LEU A 68 -1.85 -9.52 9.15
C LEU A 68 -0.76 -9.11 8.16
N LEU A 69 -1.12 -8.57 6.99
CA LEU A 69 -0.16 -8.15 5.97
C LEU A 69 0.73 -7.00 6.45
N LYS A 70 0.18 -6.05 7.20
CA LYS A 70 0.95 -4.97 7.83
C LYS A 70 1.99 -5.52 8.82
N ARG A 71 1.58 -6.41 9.72
CA ARG A 71 2.50 -7.07 10.68
C ARG A 71 3.58 -7.89 10.00
N GLN A 72 3.28 -8.45 8.84
CA GLN A 72 4.24 -9.20 8.04
C GLN A 72 5.13 -8.30 7.16
N GLY A 73 4.92 -6.98 7.17
CA GLY A 73 5.68 -6.03 6.37
C GLY A 73 5.44 -6.14 4.87
N MET A 74 4.27 -6.63 4.46
CA MET A 74 3.93 -6.90 3.05
C MET A 74 3.14 -5.78 2.40
N ILE A 75 2.47 -4.94 3.18
CA ILE A 75 1.75 -3.77 2.72
C ILE A 75 2.06 -2.56 3.59
N ASP A 76 1.90 -1.39 3.00
CA ASP A 76 1.88 -0.11 3.70
C ASP A 76 0.45 0.44 3.79
N GLU A 77 0.18 1.13 4.88
CA GLU A 77 -1.06 1.87 5.13
C GLU A 77 -0.77 3.35 5.01
N LEU A 78 -1.53 4.06 4.19
CA LEU A 78 -1.29 5.44 3.79
C LEU A 78 -2.50 6.31 4.11
N ASP A 79 -2.29 7.51 4.58
CA ASP A 79 -3.35 8.49 4.83
C ASP A 79 -3.67 9.32 3.58
N LEU A 80 -2.70 9.53 2.72
CA LEU A 80 -2.80 10.28 1.45
C LEU A 80 -3.53 11.63 1.62
N MET A 81 -3.11 12.39 2.62
CA MET A 81 -3.69 13.69 2.98
C MET A 81 -5.19 13.63 3.26
N HIS A 82 -5.65 12.52 3.80
CA HIS A 82 -7.07 12.30 4.12
C HIS A 82 -8.04 12.44 2.93
N LEU A 83 -7.59 12.10 1.72
CA LEU A 83 -8.46 12.06 0.54
C LEU A 83 -9.65 11.13 0.71
N ASN A 84 -9.54 10.14 1.59
CA ASN A 84 -10.58 9.18 1.97
C ASN A 84 -11.14 9.46 3.38
N GLY A 85 -11.21 10.72 3.79
CA GLY A 85 -11.59 11.10 5.14
C GLY A 85 -10.64 10.48 6.17
N GLU A 86 -11.17 9.84 7.22
CA GLU A 86 -10.36 9.12 8.22
C GLU A 86 -9.96 7.70 7.77
N GLY A 87 -10.39 7.27 6.58
CA GLY A 87 -10.02 5.98 6.00
C GLY A 87 -8.60 5.98 5.46
N HIS A 88 -8.02 4.78 5.38
CA HIS A 88 -6.68 4.58 4.90
C HIS A 88 -6.69 3.92 3.53
N TYR A 89 -5.63 4.17 2.77
CA TYR A 89 -5.30 3.44 1.56
C TYR A 89 -4.23 2.39 1.85
N TYR A 90 -4.24 1.34 1.07
CA TYR A 90 -3.30 0.22 1.20
C TYR A 90 -2.60 -0.02 -0.11
N GLU A 91 -1.31 -0.28 -0.04
CA GLU A 91 -0.49 -0.67 -1.19
C GLU A 91 0.49 -1.78 -0.81
N ARG A 92 0.91 -2.53 -1.81
CA ARG A 92 1.96 -3.54 -1.62
C ARG A 92 3.30 -2.86 -1.39
N LYS A 93 4.07 -3.40 -0.48
CA LYS A 93 5.44 -2.96 -0.22
C LYS A 93 6.39 -3.59 -1.24
N LEU A 94 6.58 -2.88 -2.35
CA LEU A 94 7.37 -3.32 -3.50
C LEU A 94 8.39 -2.27 -3.91
N GLY A 95 9.59 -2.74 -4.21
CA GLY A 95 10.66 -1.88 -4.71
C GLY A 95 11.19 -0.87 -3.68
N PRO A 96 11.85 0.19 -4.16
CA PRO A 96 12.41 1.23 -3.32
C PRO A 96 11.32 2.07 -2.66
N ASP A 97 11.65 2.68 -1.54
CA ASP A 97 10.78 3.69 -0.92
C ASP A 97 10.51 4.83 -1.91
N HIS A 98 9.29 5.31 -1.92
CA HIS A 98 8.84 6.37 -2.81
C HIS A 98 7.97 7.38 -2.08
N ILE A 99 7.85 8.55 -2.69
CA ILE A 99 7.07 9.67 -2.20
C ILE A 99 5.70 9.62 -2.86
N HIS A 100 4.64 9.72 -2.06
CA HIS A 100 3.29 9.86 -2.57
C HIS A 100 2.90 11.35 -2.66
N MET A 101 2.47 11.77 -3.83
CA MET A 101 1.93 13.12 -4.05
C MET A 101 0.45 13.02 -4.32
N ALA A 102 -0.37 13.64 -3.47
CA ALA A 102 -1.82 13.62 -3.56
C ALA A 102 -2.36 14.98 -4.02
N CYS A 103 -3.12 15.00 -5.12
CA CYS A 103 -3.81 16.21 -5.55
C CYS A 103 -5.08 16.43 -4.70
N LEU A 104 -5.11 17.51 -3.94
CA LEU A 104 -6.22 17.85 -3.03
C LEU A 104 -7.51 18.25 -3.75
N ARG A 105 -7.46 18.47 -5.08
CA ARG A 105 -8.65 18.83 -5.86
C ARG A 105 -9.24 17.64 -6.61
N CYS A 106 -8.43 16.87 -7.36
CA CYS A 106 -8.95 15.76 -8.17
C CYS A 106 -8.66 14.38 -7.61
N GLY A 107 -7.95 14.28 -6.47
CA GLY A 107 -7.62 13.00 -5.82
C GLY A 107 -6.55 12.17 -6.55
N LYS A 108 -5.92 12.71 -7.61
CA LYS A 108 -4.86 12.01 -8.32
C LYS A 108 -3.68 11.77 -7.39
N ILE A 109 -3.22 10.51 -7.33
CA ILE A 109 -2.02 10.11 -6.60
C ILE A 109 -0.92 9.86 -7.62
N THR A 110 0.28 10.37 -7.34
CA THR A 110 1.48 10.18 -8.15
C THR A 110 2.60 9.73 -7.24
N GLU A 111 3.35 8.73 -7.67
CA GLU A 111 4.51 8.20 -6.96
C GLU A 111 5.80 8.74 -7.55
N PHE A 112 6.77 9.01 -6.70
CA PHE A 112 8.07 9.53 -7.09
C PHE A 112 9.19 8.87 -6.29
N VAL A 113 10.13 8.21 -6.97
CA VAL A 113 11.35 7.68 -6.35
C VAL A 113 12.39 8.78 -6.29
N SER A 114 13.00 8.98 -5.13
CA SER A 114 13.95 10.07 -4.88
C SER A 114 15.22 9.58 -4.18
N GLU A 115 16.35 9.73 -4.84
CA GLU A 115 17.67 9.51 -4.23
C GLU A 115 17.95 10.47 -3.07
N THR A 116 17.37 11.68 -3.14
CA THR A 116 17.48 12.66 -2.05
C THR A 116 16.77 12.19 -0.80
N PHE A 117 15.60 11.55 -0.96
CA PHE A 117 14.88 10.96 0.17
C PHE A 117 15.66 9.81 0.81
N ASP A 118 16.29 8.95 -0.01
CA ASP A 118 17.16 7.89 0.49
C ASP A 118 18.41 8.44 1.19
N SER A 119 18.99 9.49 0.66
CA SER A 119 20.13 10.18 1.27
C SER A 119 19.76 10.80 2.62
N LEU A 120 18.57 11.40 2.72
CA LEU A 120 18.05 11.94 3.98
C LEU A 120 17.88 10.83 5.04
N LYS A 121 17.33 9.68 4.67
CA LYS A 121 17.19 8.55 5.61
C LYS A 121 18.56 8.11 6.15
N LYS A 122 19.54 7.93 5.27
CA LYS A 122 20.91 7.56 5.66
C LYS A 122 21.56 8.60 6.57
N GLN A 123 21.30 9.88 6.31
CA GLN A 123 21.77 10.98 7.17
C GLN A 123 21.14 10.90 8.56
N LEU A 124 19.83 10.70 8.66
CA LEU A 124 19.12 10.55 9.94
C LEU A 124 19.64 9.37 10.76
N GLU A 125 19.87 8.22 10.12
CA GLU A 125 20.42 7.04 10.80
C GLU A 125 21.81 7.31 11.36
N ARG A 126 22.68 7.95 10.56
CA ARG A 126 24.05 8.26 10.95
C ARG A 126 24.12 9.34 12.03
N ASP A 127 23.45 10.48 11.80
CA ASP A 127 23.65 11.68 12.62
C ASP A 127 22.83 11.60 13.92
N CYS A 128 21.68 10.92 13.90
CA CYS A 128 20.83 10.73 15.07
C CYS A 128 21.02 9.36 15.76
N ARG A 129 21.88 8.50 15.24
CA ARG A 129 22.06 7.11 15.72
C ARG A 129 20.73 6.34 15.81
N PHE A 130 19.89 6.53 14.81
CA PHE A 130 18.53 5.99 14.76
C PHE A 130 18.43 4.89 13.72
N HIS A 131 17.76 3.79 14.04
CA HIS A 131 17.50 2.72 13.08
C HIS A 131 16.10 2.90 12.50
N ILE A 132 16.01 3.21 11.21
CA ILE A 132 14.74 3.42 10.52
C ILE A 132 14.16 2.08 10.10
N VAL A 133 12.99 1.72 10.64
CA VAL A 133 12.23 0.52 10.27
C VAL A 133 11.11 0.82 9.28
N VAL A 134 10.58 2.04 9.31
CA VAL A 134 9.55 2.50 8.38
C VAL A 134 9.79 3.97 8.06
N SER A 135 9.66 4.32 6.80
CA SER A 135 9.69 5.71 6.36
C SER A 135 8.57 5.94 5.34
N ARG A 136 7.83 7.02 5.50
CA ARG A 136 6.78 7.43 4.56
C ARG A 136 6.87 8.94 4.37
N LEU A 137 6.77 9.38 3.12
CA LEU A 137 6.65 10.79 2.78
C LEU A 137 5.44 10.98 1.88
N GLU A 138 4.49 11.74 2.37
CA GLU A 138 3.26 12.09 1.67
C GLU A 138 3.20 13.59 1.49
N VAL A 139 2.89 14.06 0.28
CA VAL A 139 2.85 15.48 -0.09
C VAL A 139 1.48 15.80 -0.69
N GLY A 140 0.79 16.74 -0.09
CA GLY A 140 -0.49 17.26 -0.60
C GLY A 140 -0.29 18.55 -1.38
N GLY A 141 -1.03 18.70 -2.49
CA GLY A 141 -0.95 19.89 -3.32
C GLY A 141 -1.92 19.84 -4.51
N TYR A 142 -1.57 20.50 -5.60
CA TYR A 142 -2.40 20.52 -6.81
C TYR A 142 -1.59 20.07 -8.02
N CYS A 143 -2.10 19.08 -8.75
CA CYS A 143 -1.46 18.62 -9.99
C CYS A 143 -1.50 19.69 -11.08
N SER A 144 -0.75 19.49 -12.15
CA SER A 144 -0.66 20.44 -13.26
C SER A 144 -2.02 20.82 -13.87
N GLY A 145 -2.96 19.90 -13.90
CA GLY A 145 -4.34 20.15 -14.38
C GLY A 145 -5.24 20.90 -13.39
N CYS A 146 -4.86 20.94 -12.10
CA CYS A 146 -5.64 21.58 -11.03
C CYS A 146 -5.00 22.85 -10.46
N ARG A 147 -3.74 23.06 -10.78
CA ARG A 147 -2.99 24.25 -10.37
C ARG A 147 -3.44 25.46 -11.21
N ARG A 148 -4.11 26.41 -10.60
CA ARG A 148 -4.43 27.71 -11.17
C ARG A 148 -4.19 28.80 -10.13
#